data_d063d24030626c53ad43869508426cac
#
_entry.id   d063d24030626c53ad43869508426cac
#
_cell.length_a   1.000
_cell.length_b   1.000
_cell.length_c   1.000
_cell.angle_alpha   90.00
_cell.angle_beta   90.00
_cell.angle_gamma   90.00
#
_symmetry.space_group_name_H-M   'P 1'
#
loop_
_entity.id
_entity.type
_entity.pdbx_description
1 polymer ?
#
loop_
_entity_poly.entity_id
_entity_poly.type
_entity_poly.pdbx_seq_one_letter_code
_entity_poly.pdbx_strand_id
1 'polypeptide(L)'
;MIPCLYTETETVFTTNGIGKLCDALSCLVTEKRNGAYELKMEYPSFGIHAEDVIEGNIILAKPSERATAQPFRIYKITTPLTGLLEVQARHIQYQENFITVSPFSAQGSQAAMAAIKSHVTTDCPFDFWTDIDSSAAFTITSPATVRGCLGGMDGSMLDTYGGEYEWDMYTALLHGHRGADHGVKIVYGKNLIDFKME
;
A
#
# COMPACT_ATOMS: atom_id res chain seq x y z
N MET A 1 -9.38 7.69 13.29
CA MET A 1 -9.61 8.76 12.29
C MET A 1 -10.87 8.42 11.52
N ILE A 2 -11.74 9.39 11.23
CA ILE A 2 -12.87 9.19 10.32
C ILE A 2 -12.31 9.09 8.89
N PRO A 3 -12.68 8.07 8.08
CA PRO A 3 -12.24 7.98 6.69
C PRO A 3 -12.73 9.19 5.88
N CYS A 4 -11.94 9.59 4.88
CA CYS A 4 -12.26 10.70 4.00
C CYS A 4 -12.32 10.23 2.54
N LEU A 5 -13.34 10.65 1.80
CA LEU A 5 -13.57 10.24 0.41
C LEU A 5 -13.00 11.28 -0.55
N TYR A 6 -12.30 10.81 -1.58
CA TYR A 6 -11.72 11.63 -2.65
C TYR A 6 -12.11 11.08 -4.01
N THR A 7 -12.01 11.92 -5.02
CA THR A 7 -12.22 11.52 -6.42
C THR A 7 -11.10 10.57 -6.90
N GLU A 8 -11.39 9.81 -7.95
CA GLU A 8 -10.44 8.85 -8.55
C GLU A 8 -9.14 9.48 -9.06
N THR A 9 -9.16 10.77 -9.41
CA THR A 9 -8.01 11.49 -9.97
C THR A 9 -7.15 12.19 -8.92
N GLU A 10 -7.55 12.14 -7.64
CA GLU A 10 -6.82 12.82 -6.59
C GLU A 10 -5.48 12.13 -6.28
N THR A 11 -4.44 12.93 -6.19
CA THR A 11 -3.08 12.47 -5.84
C THR A 11 -2.52 13.17 -4.61
N VAL A 12 -3.17 14.28 -4.15
CA VAL A 12 -2.70 15.11 -3.04
C VAL A 12 -3.80 15.21 -1.97
N PHE A 13 -3.69 14.46 -0.91
CA PHE A 13 -4.73 14.27 0.12
C PHE A 13 -4.65 15.31 1.25
N THR A 14 -4.47 16.59 0.91
CA THR A 14 -4.37 17.70 1.88
C THR A 14 -5.67 18.47 2.08
N THR A 15 -6.67 18.21 1.25
CA THR A 15 -8.00 18.82 1.30
C THR A 15 -8.98 17.93 2.05
N ASN A 16 -10.23 18.39 2.19
CA ASN A 16 -11.31 17.56 2.72
C ASN A 16 -11.90 16.59 1.67
N GLY A 17 -11.39 16.59 0.43
CA GLY A 17 -11.91 15.78 -0.66
C GLY A 17 -13.39 16.02 -0.95
N ILE A 18 -14.13 14.95 -1.25
CA ILE A 18 -15.60 14.96 -1.37
C ILE A 18 -16.22 15.15 0.02
N GLY A 19 -15.68 14.44 1.03
CA GLY A 19 -16.13 14.59 2.41
C GLY A 19 -15.72 13.46 3.33
N LYS A 20 -16.04 13.63 4.62
CA LYS A 20 -15.80 12.63 5.65
C LYS A 20 -16.92 11.61 5.69
N LEU A 21 -16.57 10.34 5.70
CA LEU A 21 -17.50 9.22 5.83
C LEU A 21 -17.83 8.96 7.31
N CYS A 22 -18.56 9.92 7.93
CA CYS A 22 -18.84 9.91 9.36
C CYS A 22 -19.78 8.78 9.78
N ASP A 23 -20.58 8.25 8.85
CA ASP A 23 -21.59 7.22 9.12
C ASP A 23 -21.03 5.80 8.96
N ALA A 24 -19.72 5.65 8.71
CA ALA A 24 -19.08 4.35 8.57
C ALA A 24 -19.25 3.53 9.86
N LEU A 25 -19.87 2.35 9.74
CA LEU A 25 -20.07 1.41 10.86
C LEU A 25 -18.78 0.66 11.18
N SER A 26 -18.03 0.32 10.15
CA SER A 26 -16.69 -0.27 10.26
C SER A 26 -15.79 0.22 9.15
N CYS A 27 -14.50 0.36 9.43
CA CYS A 27 -13.47 0.64 8.44
C CYS A 27 -12.19 -0.07 8.89
N LEU A 28 -11.92 -1.23 8.32
CA LEU A 28 -10.81 -2.09 8.70
C LEU A 28 -9.77 -2.12 7.59
N VAL A 29 -8.53 -1.79 7.95
CA VAL A 29 -7.38 -1.90 7.07
C VAL A 29 -6.57 -3.13 7.47
N THR A 30 -6.18 -3.92 6.47
CA THR A 30 -5.30 -5.08 6.63
C THR A 30 -4.05 -4.87 5.81
N GLU A 31 -2.89 -4.83 6.46
CA GLU A 31 -1.57 -4.79 5.83
C GLU A 31 -0.83 -6.11 6.10
N LYS A 32 -0.32 -6.75 5.04
CA LYS A 32 0.56 -7.91 5.13
C LYS A 32 1.95 -7.50 4.66
N ARG A 33 2.97 -7.91 5.41
CA ARG A 33 4.37 -7.69 5.04
C ARG A 33 4.62 -8.10 3.58
N ASN A 34 5.13 -7.17 2.78
CA ASN A 34 5.40 -7.35 1.34
C ASN A 34 4.22 -7.90 0.52
N GLY A 35 3.00 -7.77 1.01
CA GLY A 35 1.83 -8.44 0.45
C GLY A 35 0.60 -7.54 0.32
N ALA A 36 -0.55 -8.11 0.65
CA ALA A 36 -1.84 -7.44 0.54
C ALA A 36 -1.92 -6.22 1.47
N TYR A 37 -2.46 -5.12 0.93
CA TYR A 37 -2.76 -3.90 1.66
C TYR A 37 -4.15 -3.42 1.23
N GLU A 38 -5.16 -3.74 2.01
CA GLU A 38 -6.56 -3.67 1.62
C GLU A 38 -7.41 -3.04 2.73
N LEU A 39 -8.51 -2.43 2.33
CA LEU A 39 -9.51 -1.84 3.21
C LEU A 39 -10.86 -2.49 2.95
N LYS A 40 -11.57 -2.79 4.05
CA LYS A 40 -12.98 -3.16 4.05
C LYS A 40 -13.76 -2.18 4.91
N MET A 41 -14.89 -1.70 4.38
CA MET A 41 -15.75 -0.74 5.09
C MET A 41 -17.21 -1.14 4.92
N GLU A 42 -17.99 -1.00 6.00
CA GLU A 42 -19.45 -1.06 5.97
C GLU A 42 -20.00 0.35 6.12
N TYR A 43 -20.83 0.75 5.16
CA TYR A 43 -21.37 2.11 5.09
C TYR A 43 -22.87 2.10 4.80
N PRO A 44 -23.70 2.88 5.53
CA PRO A 44 -25.14 2.96 5.25
C PRO A 44 -25.39 3.55 3.85
N SER A 45 -26.31 2.94 3.09
CA SER A 45 -26.68 3.41 1.75
C SER A 45 -27.38 4.77 1.73
N PHE A 46 -27.82 5.23 2.90
CA PHE A 46 -28.45 6.54 3.13
C PHE A 46 -27.52 7.49 3.92
N GLY A 47 -26.28 7.11 4.16
CA GLY A 47 -25.29 7.93 4.85
C GLY A 47 -24.85 9.15 4.05
N ILE A 48 -24.21 10.10 4.70
CA ILE A 48 -23.66 11.30 4.07
C ILE A 48 -22.61 10.86 3.03
N HIS A 49 -22.72 11.36 1.79
CA HIS A 49 -21.85 10.97 0.66
C HIS A 49 -21.97 9.51 0.20
N ALA A 50 -23.04 8.78 0.58
CA ALA A 50 -23.23 7.40 0.13
C ALA A 50 -23.30 7.27 -1.41
N GLU A 51 -23.85 8.28 -2.09
CA GLU A 51 -23.93 8.36 -3.56
C GLU A 51 -22.56 8.54 -4.22
N ASP A 52 -21.61 9.10 -3.48
CA ASP A 52 -20.22 9.32 -3.94
C ASP A 52 -19.32 8.11 -3.61
N VAL A 53 -19.77 7.15 -2.81
CA VAL A 53 -19.06 5.90 -2.56
C VAL A 53 -19.25 5.00 -3.79
N ILE A 54 -18.40 5.20 -4.78
CA ILE A 54 -18.43 4.50 -6.08
C ILE A 54 -17.07 3.87 -6.38
N GLU A 55 -17.04 2.87 -7.26
CA GLU A 55 -15.81 2.27 -7.74
C GLU A 55 -14.94 3.32 -8.45
N GLY A 56 -13.62 3.26 -8.20
CA GLY A 56 -12.66 4.24 -8.69
C GLY A 56 -12.30 5.30 -7.65
N ASN A 57 -13.25 5.80 -6.86
CA ASN A 57 -12.98 6.79 -5.82
C ASN A 57 -12.05 6.25 -4.72
N ILE A 58 -11.40 7.16 -3.99
CA ILE A 58 -10.34 6.85 -3.06
C ILE A 58 -10.80 7.15 -1.63
N ILE A 59 -10.61 6.18 -0.74
CA ILE A 59 -10.82 6.34 0.70
C ILE A 59 -9.47 6.56 1.36
N LEU A 60 -9.29 7.70 2.01
CA LEU A 60 -8.13 7.96 2.87
C LEU A 60 -8.45 7.48 4.29
N ALA A 61 -7.71 6.49 4.77
CA ALA A 61 -7.91 5.88 6.08
C ALA A 61 -6.59 5.58 6.79
N LYS A 62 -6.62 5.55 8.14
CA LYS A 62 -5.45 5.17 8.94
C LYS A 62 -5.41 3.64 9.15
N PRO A 63 -4.28 2.97 8.84
CA PRO A 63 -4.09 1.55 9.14
C PRO A 63 -4.05 1.24 10.64
N SER A 64 -3.51 2.17 11.42
CA SER A 64 -3.46 2.10 12.89
C SER A 64 -3.48 3.51 13.51
N GLU A 65 -3.60 3.59 14.83
CA GLU A 65 -3.59 4.89 15.52
C GLU A 65 -2.30 5.68 15.31
N ARG A 66 -1.17 5.00 15.17
CA ARG A 66 0.17 5.61 15.02
C ARG A 66 0.60 5.80 13.58
N ALA A 67 -0.05 5.12 12.64
CA ALA A 67 0.31 5.23 11.22
C ALA A 67 -0.22 6.51 10.58
N THR A 68 0.43 6.96 9.53
CA THR A 68 -0.10 7.98 8.62
C THR A 68 -1.30 7.43 7.87
N ALA A 69 -2.24 8.30 7.50
CA ALA A 69 -3.38 7.89 6.69
C ALA A 69 -2.90 7.50 5.28
N GLN A 70 -3.49 6.45 4.72
CA GLN A 70 -3.12 5.89 3.42
C GLN A 70 -4.33 5.86 2.49
N PRO A 71 -4.12 6.05 1.18
CA PRO A 71 -5.20 6.07 0.20
C PRO A 71 -5.51 4.66 -0.33
N PHE A 72 -6.80 4.34 -0.36
CA PHE A 72 -7.32 3.05 -0.84
C PHE A 72 -8.34 3.29 -1.94
N ARG A 73 -8.09 2.78 -3.15
CA ARG A 73 -9.01 2.88 -4.27
C ARG A 73 -10.09 1.81 -4.16
N ILE A 74 -11.34 2.24 -4.23
CA ILE A 74 -12.51 1.35 -4.23
C ILE A 74 -12.50 0.54 -5.53
N TYR A 75 -12.57 -0.78 -5.42
CA TYR A 75 -12.62 -1.67 -6.56
C TYR A 75 -13.86 -2.55 -6.61
N LYS A 76 -14.60 -2.61 -5.50
CA LYS A 76 -15.84 -3.39 -5.43
C LYS A 76 -16.76 -2.84 -4.36
N ILE A 77 -18.05 -2.73 -4.71
CA ILE A 77 -19.11 -2.40 -3.79
C ILE A 77 -20.21 -3.45 -3.94
N THR A 78 -20.64 -3.99 -2.82
CA THR A 78 -21.81 -4.90 -2.75
C THR A 78 -22.89 -4.20 -1.96
N THR A 79 -24.11 -4.17 -2.50
CA THR A 79 -25.28 -3.57 -1.85
C THR A 79 -26.28 -4.66 -1.46
N PRO A 80 -26.18 -5.23 -0.26
CA PRO A 80 -27.16 -6.21 0.22
C PRO A 80 -28.51 -5.53 0.49
N LEU A 81 -29.57 -6.34 0.59
CA LEU A 81 -30.91 -5.85 0.92
C LEU A 81 -31.02 -5.21 2.31
N THR A 82 -29.97 -5.33 3.12
CA THR A 82 -29.89 -4.74 4.46
C THR A 82 -29.73 -3.22 4.48
N GLY A 83 -29.48 -2.60 3.31
CA GLY A 83 -29.22 -1.16 3.22
C GLY A 83 -27.81 -0.75 3.67
N LEU A 84 -26.88 -1.70 3.80
CA LEU A 84 -25.48 -1.47 4.09
C LEU A 84 -24.65 -1.74 2.84
N LEU A 85 -23.81 -0.79 2.46
CA LEU A 85 -22.81 -0.97 1.42
C LEU A 85 -21.61 -1.72 2.02
N GLU A 86 -21.21 -2.82 1.41
CA GLU A 86 -19.94 -3.49 1.68
C GLU A 86 -18.90 -2.99 0.69
N VAL A 87 -17.99 -2.14 1.14
CA VAL A 87 -16.99 -1.50 0.31
C VAL A 87 -15.65 -2.22 0.46
N GLN A 88 -15.06 -2.59 -0.66
CA GLN A 88 -13.72 -3.19 -0.72
C GLN A 88 -12.81 -2.25 -1.52
N ALA A 89 -11.69 -1.87 -0.91
CA ALA A 89 -10.71 -1.00 -1.52
C ALA A 89 -9.29 -1.55 -1.35
N ARG A 90 -8.43 -1.24 -2.30
CA ARG A 90 -7.00 -1.61 -2.30
C ARG A 90 -6.15 -0.36 -2.20
N HIS A 91 -5.04 -0.47 -1.48
CA HIS A 91 -4.04 0.60 -1.46
C HIS A 91 -3.62 0.98 -2.87
N ILE A 92 -3.35 2.25 -3.13
CA ILE A 92 -3.01 2.73 -4.48
C ILE A 92 -1.78 2.06 -5.08
N GLN A 93 -0.89 1.45 -4.28
CA GLN A 93 0.24 0.64 -4.76
C GLN A 93 -0.17 -0.42 -5.80
N TYR A 94 -1.42 -0.90 -5.79
CA TYR A 94 -1.89 -1.86 -6.78
C TYR A 94 -1.92 -1.28 -8.21
N GLN A 95 -1.88 0.04 -8.37
CA GLN A 95 -1.77 0.71 -9.68
C GLN A 95 -0.44 0.42 -10.37
N GLU A 96 0.60 0.07 -9.61
CA GLU A 96 1.92 -0.32 -10.13
C GLU A 96 1.87 -1.54 -11.05
N ASN A 97 0.82 -2.36 -10.96
CA ASN A 97 0.60 -3.46 -11.89
C ASN A 97 0.30 -3.00 -13.33
N PHE A 98 -0.07 -1.75 -13.52
CA PHE A 98 -0.45 -1.18 -14.82
C PHE A 98 0.61 -0.21 -15.37
N ILE A 99 1.71 0.01 -14.65
CA ILE A 99 2.80 0.89 -15.06
C ILE A 99 3.94 0.03 -15.56
N THR A 100 4.31 0.20 -16.84
CA THR A 100 5.34 -0.60 -17.50
C THR A 100 6.70 0.05 -17.37
N VAL A 101 7.73 -0.77 -17.14
CA VAL A 101 9.15 -0.42 -17.09
C VAL A 101 9.86 -1.08 -18.27
N SER A 102 10.65 -0.30 -19.02
CA SER A 102 11.53 -0.83 -20.08
C SER A 102 12.75 -1.54 -19.49
N PRO A 103 13.39 -2.46 -20.25
CA PRO A 103 14.58 -3.16 -19.80
C PRO A 103 15.71 -2.21 -19.41
N PHE A 104 16.41 -2.54 -18.31
CA PHE A 104 17.58 -1.79 -17.84
C PHE A 104 18.47 -2.65 -16.96
N SER A 105 19.68 -2.15 -16.67
CA SER A 105 20.58 -2.68 -15.65
C SER A 105 21.09 -1.55 -14.78
N ALA A 106 21.22 -1.82 -13.48
CA ALA A 106 21.74 -0.87 -12.50
C ALA A 106 22.68 -1.60 -11.52
N GLN A 107 23.66 -0.89 -11.01
CA GLN A 107 24.60 -1.42 -10.02
C GLN A 107 24.29 -0.82 -8.65
N GLY A 108 23.87 -1.68 -7.73
CA GLY A 108 23.49 -1.30 -6.37
C GLY A 108 22.00 -0.99 -6.19
N SER A 109 21.52 -1.17 -4.96
CA SER A 109 20.11 -1.08 -4.60
C SER A 109 19.50 0.32 -4.81
N GLN A 110 20.22 1.37 -4.43
CA GLN A 110 19.75 2.76 -4.60
C GLN A 110 19.67 3.15 -6.07
N ALA A 111 20.69 2.77 -6.88
CA ALA A 111 20.68 3.01 -8.31
C ALA A 111 19.56 2.20 -9.01
N ALA A 112 19.28 0.99 -8.55
CA ALA A 112 18.20 0.17 -9.07
C ALA A 112 16.82 0.81 -8.83
N MET A 113 16.57 1.33 -7.61
CA MET A 113 15.32 2.07 -7.30
C MET A 113 15.16 3.31 -8.19
N ALA A 114 16.21 4.11 -8.33
CA ALA A 114 16.18 5.28 -9.22
C ALA A 114 15.97 4.89 -10.70
N ALA A 115 16.57 3.76 -11.13
CA ALA A 115 16.43 3.26 -12.49
C ALA A 115 15.00 2.77 -12.79
N ILE A 116 14.29 2.15 -11.84
CA ILE A 116 12.87 1.81 -12.01
C ILE A 116 12.09 3.07 -12.41
N LYS A 117 12.22 4.16 -11.66
CA LYS A 117 11.52 5.43 -11.95
C LYS A 117 11.88 6.00 -13.33
N SER A 118 13.16 5.98 -13.69
CA SER A 118 13.63 6.58 -14.94
C SER A 118 13.29 5.76 -16.19
N HIS A 119 12.95 4.48 -16.04
CA HIS A 119 12.65 3.56 -17.14
C HIS A 119 11.15 3.25 -17.27
N VAL A 120 10.27 3.92 -16.50
CA VAL A 120 8.84 3.83 -16.75
C VAL A 120 8.48 4.39 -18.13
N THR A 121 7.55 3.73 -18.83
CA THR A 121 7.14 4.07 -20.19
C THR A 121 5.84 4.87 -20.26
N THR A 122 5.17 5.02 -19.11
CA THR A 122 3.90 5.73 -18.95
C THR A 122 4.02 6.70 -17.77
N ASP A 123 2.99 7.52 -17.58
CA ASP A 123 2.93 8.36 -16.39
C ASP A 123 2.98 7.53 -15.10
N CYS A 124 3.81 7.95 -14.15
CA CYS A 124 4.05 7.24 -12.90
C CYS A 124 4.08 8.21 -11.72
N PRO A 125 3.02 8.24 -10.92
CA PRO A 125 2.97 9.10 -9.73
C PRO A 125 3.83 8.59 -8.56
N PHE A 126 4.36 7.36 -8.66
CA PHE A 126 5.11 6.72 -7.56
C PHE A 126 6.56 7.18 -7.53
N ASP A 127 7.09 7.30 -6.30
CA ASP A 127 8.50 7.47 -5.99
C ASP A 127 9.04 6.24 -5.27
N PHE A 128 10.34 5.97 -5.44
CA PHE A 128 10.98 4.75 -4.96
C PHE A 128 12.23 5.11 -4.17
N TRP A 129 12.37 4.52 -2.98
CA TRP A 129 13.49 4.77 -2.10
C TRP A 129 13.90 3.50 -1.34
N THR A 130 15.18 3.40 -0.94
CA THR A 130 15.68 2.32 -0.08
C THR A 130 16.81 2.79 0.82
N ASP A 131 16.85 2.27 2.05
CA ASP A 131 17.97 2.40 2.99
C ASP A 131 18.96 1.25 2.86
N ILE A 132 18.67 0.24 2.04
CA ILE A 132 19.58 -0.88 1.82
C ILE A 132 20.79 -0.40 1.04
N ASP A 133 21.98 -0.63 1.58
CA ASP A 133 23.26 -0.38 0.91
C ASP A 133 23.84 -1.70 0.41
N SER A 134 23.60 -1.98 -0.87
CA SER A 134 24.08 -3.19 -1.55
C SER A 134 24.67 -2.82 -2.90
N SER A 135 25.80 -3.45 -3.25
CA SER A 135 26.46 -3.30 -4.55
C SER A 135 26.04 -4.37 -5.57
N ALA A 136 25.12 -5.27 -5.24
CA ALA A 136 24.65 -6.30 -6.17
C ALA A 136 24.00 -5.67 -7.41
N ALA A 137 24.22 -6.28 -8.58
CA ALA A 137 23.60 -5.84 -9.82
C ALA A 137 22.13 -6.20 -9.86
N PHE A 138 21.33 -5.31 -10.42
CA PHE A 138 19.90 -5.51 -10.70
C PHE A 138 19.65 -5.36 -12.19
N THR A 139 18.98 -6.32 -12.82
CA THR A 139 18.76 -6.31 -14.27
C THR A 139 17.34 -6.76 -14.61
N ILE A 140 16.66 -5.95 -15.41
CA ILE A 140 15.40 -6.28 -16.06
C ILE A 140 15.68 -6.48 -17.54
N THR A 141 15.51 -7.70 -18.03
CA THR A 141 15.87 -8.09 -19.41
C THR A 141 14.74 -7.94 -20.41
N SER A 142 13.49 -7.87 -19.94
CA SER A 142 12.28 -7.71 -20.74
C SER A 142 11.35 -6.69 -20.10
N PRO A 143 10.42 -6.06 -20.85
CA PRO A 143 9.45 -5.16 -20.25
C PRO A 143 8.69 -5.83 -19.09
N ALA A 144 8.60 -5.15 -17.96
CA ALA A 144 7.96 -5.62 -16.75
C ALA A 144 7.04 -4.54 -16.17
N THR A 145 6.21 -4.88 -15.19
CA THR A 145 5.47 -3.88 -14.44
C THR A 145 6.31 -3.34 -13.27
N VAL A 146 6.03 -2.12 -12.82
CA VAL A 146 6.65 -1.57 -11.60
C VAL A 146 6.50 -2.56 -10.44
N ARG A 147 5.30 -3.08 -10.22
CA ARG A 147 5.04 -4.08 -9.18
C ARG A 147 5.91 -5.33 -9.34
N GLY A 148 6.06 -5.82 -10.58
CA GLY A 148 6.95 -6.94 -10.90
C GLY A 148 8.38 -6.65 -10.49
N CYS A 149 8.92 -5.49 -10.88
CA CYS A 149 10.27 -5.06 -10.51
C CYS A 149 10.47 -4.99 -8.99
N LEU A 150 9.48 -4.48 -8.25
CA LEU A 150 9.58 -4.33 -6.79
C LEU A 150 9.52 -5.67 -6.04
N GLY A 151 8.67 -6.62 -6.44
CA GLY A 151 8.52 -7.87 -5.68
C GLY A 151 7.49 -8.84 -6.23
N GLY A 152 7.25 -8.87 -7.53
CA GLY A 152 6.24 -9.72 -8.17
C GLY A 152 6.78 -10.70 -9.20
N MET A 153 8.09 -10.73 -9.42
CA MET A 153 8.74 -11.61 -10.40
C MET A 153 10.12 -12.07 -9.90
N ASP A 154 10.63 -13.13 -10.48
CA ASP A 154 11.97 -13.62 -10.19
C ASP A 154 13.02 -12.56 -10.53
N GLY A 155 14.01 -12.38 -9.65
CA GLY A 155 15.02 -11.33 -9.78
C GLY A 155 14.52 -9.91 -9.45
N SER A 156 13.37 -9.78 -8.80
CA SER A 156 12.83 -8.51 -8.30
C SER A 156 13.74 -7.86 -7.25
N MET A 157 13.42 -6.63 -6.85
CA MET A 157 14.13 -5.94 -5.76
C MET A 157 14.12 -6.75 -4.46
N LEU A 158 12.98 -7.38 -4.11
CA LEU A 158 12.89 -8.24 -2.93
C LEU A 158 13.75 -9.49 -3.05
N ASP A 159 13.81 -10.13 -4.22
CA ASP A 159 14.65 -11.31 -4.42
C ASP A 159 16.14 -10.98 -4.39
N THR A 160 16.51 -9.81 -4.95
CA THR A 160 17.92 -9.40 -5.08
C THR A 160 18.49 -8.85 -3.78
N TYR A 161 17.70 -8.04 -3.07
CA TYR A 161 18.18 -7.27 -1.92
C TYR A 161 17.48 -7.63 -0.60
N GLY A 162 16.37 -8.37 -0.66
CA GLY A 162 15.55 -8.64 0.53
C GLY A 162 14.81 -7.40 1.00
N GLY A 163 14.50 -7.38 2.32
CA GLY A 163 13.90 -6.23 2.97
C GLY A 163 12.39 -6.26 3.10
N GLU A 164 11.85 -5.13 3.52
CA GLU A 164 10.44 -4.94 3.84
C GLU A 164 9.94 -3.61 3.29
N TYR A 165 8.85 -3.66 2.49
CA TYR A 165 8.22 -2.45 1.99
C TYR A 165 7.40 -1.76 3.08
N GLU A 166 7.55 -0.44 3.13
CA GLU A 166 6.63 0.51 3.72
C GLU A 166 6.05 1.38 2.62
N TRP A 167 4.77 1.69 2.73
CA TRP A 167 4.09 2.54 1.78
C TRP A 167 3.69 3.85 2.47
N ASP A 168 4.12 4.96 1.89
CA ASP A 168 3.68 6.29 2.30
C ASP A 168 3.07 7.00 1.10
N MET A 169 1.74 6.98 1.02
CA MET A 169 1.00 7.48 -0.14
C MET A 169 1.50 6.84 -1.44
N TYR A 170 2.09 7.63 -2.33
CA TYR A 170 2.68 7.20 -3.60
C TYR A 170 4.17 6.86 -3.50
N THR A 171 4.73 6.73 -2.31
CA THR A 171 6.14 6.39 -2.13
C THR A 171 6.31 4.95 -1.66
N ALA A 172 7.08 4.15 -2.40
CA ALA A 172 7.53 2.84 -1.99
C ALA A 172 8.90 2.95 -1.29
N LEU A 173 8.92 2.61 -0.01
CA LEU A 173 10.12 2.64 0.83
C LEU A 173 10.55 1.19 1.10
N LEU A 174 11.67 0.75 0.53
CA LEU A 174 12.23 -0.57 0.81
C LEU A 174 13.27 -0.45 1.93
N HIS A 175 12.91 -0.93 3.10
CA HIS A 175 13.78 -0.95 4.28
C HIS A 175 14.48 -2.30 4.42
N GLY A 176 15.72 -2.29 4.89
CA GLY A 176 16.38 -3.53 5.32
C GLY A 176 15.60 -4.22 6.44
N HIS A 177 15.09 -3.42 7.38
CA HIS A 177 14.19 -3.84 8.47
C HIS A 177 13.21 -2.73 8.81
N ARG A 178 11.93 -3.06 8.91
CA ARG A 178 10.91 -2.19 9.53
C ARG A 178 10.84 -2.53 11.02
N GLY A 179 11.10 -1.58 11.86
CA GLY A 179 11.06 -1.74 13.31
C GLY A 179 12.43 -1.62 13.95
N ALA A 180 12.44 -1.54 15.28
CA ALA A 180 13.64 -1.42 16.08
C ALA A 180 13.58 -2.38 17.27
N ASP A 181 14.74 -2.87 17.71
CA ASP A 181 14.85 -3.57 18.96
C ASP A 181 14.78 -2.57 20.12
N HIS A 182 13.64 -2.57 20.80
CA HIS A 182 13.41 -1.74 21.99
C HIS A 182 13.85 -2.44 23.30
N GLY A 183 14.60 -3.54 23.22
CA GLY A 183 15.08 -4.29 24.36
C GLY A 183 13.98 -5.03 25.15
N VAL A 184 12.81 -5.22 24.55
CA VAL A 184 11.69 -5.95 25.18
C VAL A 184 11.99 -7.44 25.15
N LYS A 185 12.10 -8.04 26.34
CA LYS A 185 12.25 -9.49 26.48
C LYS A 185 10.89 -10.15 26.70
N ILE A 186 10.55 -11.09 25.84
CA ILE A 186 9.37 -11.93 26.02
C ILE A 186 9.80 -13.14 26.85
N VAL A 187 9.21 -13.28 28.05
CA VAL A 187 9.55 -14.33 28.98
C VAL A 187 8.28 -15.08 29.38
N TYR A 188 8.29 -16.42 29.22
CA TYR A 188 7.18 -17.26 29.61
C TYR A 188 6.92 -17.13 31.11
N GLY A 189 5.66 -17.00 31.50
CA GLY A 189 5.22 -16.80 32.88
C GLY A 189 5.37 -15.37 33.41
N LYS A 190 5.88 -14.42 32.62
CA LYS A 190 5.92 -12.99 32.95
C LYS A 190 5.00 -12.16 32.05
N ASN A 191 5.32 -12.12 30.78
CA ASN A 191 4.59 -11.32 29.75
C ASN A 191 4.18 -12.16 28.53
N LEU A 192 4.43 -13.47 28.56
CA LEU A 192 3.91 -14.45 27.61
C LEU A 192 3.06 -15.47 28.40
N ILE A 193 1.76 -15.50 28.10
CA ILE A 193 0.80 -16.39 28.76
C ILE A 193 0.58 -17.64 27.91
N ASP A 194 0.55 -17.48 26.60
CA ASP A 194 0.35 -18.57 25.65
C ASP A 194 1.24 -18.38 24.41
N PHE A 195 1.76 -19.47 23.88
CA PHE A 195 2.56 -19.50 22.66
C PHE A 195 2.12 -20.66 21.79
N LYS A 196 1.64 -20.35 20.59
CA LYS A 196 1.25 -21.33 19.59
C LYS A 196 2.16 -21.18 18.36
N MET A 197 2.83 -22.25 17.98
CA MET A 197 3.51 -22.38 16.68
C MET A 197 2.60 -23.11 15.70
N GLU A 198 2.37 -22.55 14.53
CA GLU A 198 1.69 -23.18 13.40
C GLU A 198 2.69 -23.52 12.30
#